data_82e7789e4a81c3698aef60e9b3e43af6
#
_entry.id   82e7789e4a81c3698aef60e9b3e43af6
#
_cell.length_a   1.000
_cell.length_b   1.000
_cell.length_c   1.000
_cell.angle_alpha   90.00
_cell.angle_beta   90.00
_cell.angle_gamma   90.00
#
_symmetry.space_group_name_H-M   'P 1'
#
loop_
_entity.id
_entity.type
_entity.pdbx_description
1 polymer ?
#
loop_
_entity_poly.entity_id
_entity_poly.type
_entity_poly.pdbx_seq_one_letter_code
_entity_poly.pdbx_strand_id
1 'polypeptide(L)'
;CSVGAGVVTVRYGRPMWGSLPLILAGVIAIVWGPTHEAPSSLLVIAWWVGLIVWWAWASAIGRARMGADIVIGMSALSTTASTTMGGSSRQVVHVWWRVGMGALMVGVMVAAALPAASWLGPTASDRVVGRDVVEPPVDAREYPSPLSSYRHYNKDLEDESLIRVSNLPKGARVRLGAMEVYDGTTFGMGVTNNADGTAGYRRVGSTIPGRSAETAGEQASVSTSQLLGPWVPTFGEVSVLRFEPSDPGAAEQQKGLNYDLWAETALTTGPTGQFNYSLSTTMPRDHEDSEFASVDAARYTGTDTNVPKDVDSLASEHTTSARSDLEKARAIESYLHTDGFYSNDDTINSRPGSSQDRIERMISAEALVGDDEQYATLMALMLHSQGINARVVMG
;
A
#
# COMPACT_ATOMS: atom_id res chain seq x y z
N CYS A 1 6.55 -2.03 -30.51
CA CYS A 1 5.66 -3.20 -30.66
C CYS A 1 4.91 -3.22 -32.00
N SER A 2 4.36 -2.10 -32.49
CA SER A 2 3.58 -2.05 -33.74
C SER A 2 4.39 -2.43 -34.99
N VAL A 3 5.64 -1.98 -35.10
CA VAL A 3 6.55 -2.30 -36.19
C VAL A 3 6.91 -3.79 -36.22
N GLY A 4 7.18 -4.38 -35.05
CA GLY A 4 7.47 -5.81 -34.91
C GLY A 4 6.30 -6.70 -35.32
N ALA A 5 5.08 -6.34 -34.92
CA ALA A 5 3.86 -7.04 -35.32
C ALA A 5 3.63 -7.00 -36.83
N GLY A 6 3.88 -5.85 -37.47
CA GLY A 6 3.79 -5.70 -38.91
C GLY A 6 4.79 -6.58 -39.69
N VAL A 7 6.05 -6.59 -39.24
CA VAL A 7 7.12 -7.41 -39.85
C VAL A 7 6.81 -8.91 -39.78
N VAL A 8 6.36 -9.40 -38.61
CA VAL A 8 6.02 -10.81 -38.38
C VAL A 8 4.83 -11.23 -39.24
N THR A 9 3.80 -10.37 -39.35
CA THR A 9 2.61 -10.66 -40.18
C THR A 9 2.96 -10.79 -41.67
N VAL A 10 3.80 -9.88 -42.16
CA VAL A 10 4.22 -9.87 -43.57
C VAL A 10 5.15 -11.04 -43.89
N ARG A 11 6.08 -11.38 -42.97
CA ARG A 11 7.12 -12.39 -43.26
C ARG A 11 6.62 -13.83 -43.13
N TYR A 12 5.66 -14.09 -42.23
CA TYR A 12 5.18 -15.44 -41.97
C TYR A 12 3.77 -15.73 -42.50
N GLY A 13 3.09 -14.73 -43.08
CA GLY A 13 1.77 -14.90 -43.70
C GLY A 13 0.64 -15.37 -42.74
N ARG A 14 0.90 -15.41 -41.45
CA ARG A 14 -0.04 -15.87 -40.43
C ARG A 14 -0.37 -14.71 -39.47
N PRO A 15 -1.57 -14.10 -39.58
CA PRO A 15 -1.94 -12.95 -38.77
C PRO A 15 -1.97 -13.24 -37.24
N MET A 16 -2.13 -14.51 -36.85
CA MET A 16 -2.07 -14.95 -35.47
C MET A 16 -0.74 -14.61 -34.76
N TRP A 17 0.38 -14.78 -35.46
CA TRP A 17 1.71 -14.52 -34.88
C TRP A 17 2.00 -13.01 -34.74
N GLY A 18 1.38 -12.19 -35.57
CA GLY A 18 1.50 -10.73 -35.47
C GLY A 18 0.76 -10.11 -34.27
N SER A 19 -0.24 -10.79 -33.72
CA SER A 19 -0.97 -10.33 -32.54
C SER A 19 -0.24 -10.61 -31.21
N LEU A 20 0.68 -11.57 -31.15
CA LEU A 20 1.41 -11.93 -29.94
C LEU A 20 2.15 -10.75 -29.28
N PRO A 21 2.92 -9.91 -29.99
CA PRO A 21 3.59 -8.77 -29.37
C PRO A 21 2.60 -7.72 -28.80
N LEU A 22 1.43 -7.58 -29.40
CA LEU A 22 0.39 -6.65 -28.96
C LEU A 22 -0.30 -7.19 -27.69
N ILE A 23 -0.61 -8.48 -27.64
CA ILE A 23 -1.17 -9.14 -26.46
C ILE A 23 -0.17 -9.07 -25.30
N LEU A 24 1.11 -9.37 -25.56
CA LEU A 24 2.17 -9.29 -24.57
C LEU A 24 2.32 -7.85 -24.02
N ALA A 25 2.28 -6.85 -24.88
CA ALA A 25 2.31 -5.45 -24.46
C ALA A 25 1.11 -5.08 -23.58
N GLY A 26 -0.09 -5.61 -23.89
CA GLY A 26 -1.28 -5.43 -23.07
C GLY A 26 -1.16 -6.09 -21.69
N VAL A 27 -0.65 -7.31 -21.65
CA VAL A 27 -0.39 -8.01 -20.38
C VAL A 27 0.64 -7.26 -19.53
N ILE A 28 1.73 -6.79 -20.14
CA ILE A 28 2.76 -5.98 -19.45
C ILE A 28 2.13 -4.69 -18.93
N ALA A 29 1.29 -4.01 -19.71
CA ALA A 29 0.61 -2.79 -19.27
C ALA A 29 -0.36 -3.03 -18.11
N ILE A 30 -1.00 -4.21 -18.05
CA ILE A 30 -1.87 -4.59 -16.93
C ILE A 30 -1.05 -4.91 -15.67
N VAL A 31 0.05 -5.65 -15.80
CA VAL A 31 0.90 -6.08 -14.68
C VAL A 31 1.71 -4.92 -14.10
N TRP A 32 2.22 -4.02 -14.97
CA TRP A 32 3.05 -2.87 -14.57
C TRP A 32 2.34 -1.52 -14.56
N GLY A 33 1.05 -1.49 -14.82
CA GLY A 33 0.27 -0.26 -14.84
C GLY A 33 0.15 0.41 -13.46
N PRO A 34 -0.20 1.70 -13.42
CA PRO A 34 -0.38 2.43 -12.17
C PRO A 34 -1.52 1.84 -11.32
N THR A 35 -1.37 1.92 -10.00
CA THR A 35 -2.39 1.47 -9.04
C THR A 35 -3.60 2.41 -8.98
N HIS A 36 -3.45 3.68 -9.43
CA HIS A 36 -4.38 4.74 -9.13
C HIS A 36 -5.30 5.00 -10.24
N GLU A 37 -5.53 4.92 -11.16
CA GLU A 37 -6.51 5.17 -12.23
C GLU A 37 -6.42 3.98 -13.16
N ALA A 38 -7.28 3.02 -12.94
CA ALA A 38 -7.57 2.08 -14.00
C ALA A 38 -7.82 2.93 -15.24
N PRO A 39 -7.05 2.78 -16.33
CA PRO A 39 -7.37 3.43 -17.59
C PRO A 39 -8.84 3.16 -17.80
N SER A 40 -9.61 4.19 -18.14
CA SER A 40 -11.06 4.09 -18.24
C SER A 40 -11.39 2.76 -18.90
N SER A 41 -12.25 1.96 -18.31
CA SER A 41 -12.60 0.62 -18.83
C SER A 41 -12.93 0.66 -20.31
N LEU A 42 -13.38 1.81 -20.80
CA LEU A 42 -13.61 2.12 -22.21
C LEU A 42 -12.34 2.06 -23.07
N LEU A 43 -11.19 2.52 -22.60
CA LEU A 43 -9.93 2.46 -23.35
C LEU A 43 -9.43 1.01 -23.47
N VAL A 44 -9.55 0.23 -22.40
CA VAL A 44 -9.17 -1.19 -22.43
C VAL A 44 -10.07 -1.97 -23.39
N ILE A 45 -11.38 -1.72 -23.35
CA ILE A 45 -12.34 -2.34 -24.26
C ILE A 45 -12.06 -1.90 -25.71
N ALA A 46 -11.86 -0.62 -25.97
CA ALA A 46 -11.54 -0.10 -27.30
C ALA A 46 -10.27 -0.75 -27.86
N TRP A 47 -9.25 -0.97 -27.04
CA TRP A 47 -8.01 -1.62 -27.44
C TRP A 47 -8.23 -3.10 -27.84
N TRP A 48 -8.98 -3.87 -27.03
CA TRP A 48 -9.33 -5.26 -27.35
C TRP A 48 -10.21 -5.38 -28.57
N VAL A 49 -11.21 -4.51 -28.72
CA VAL A 49 -12.08 -4.45 -29.90
C VAL A 49 -11.26 -4.13 -31.14
N GLY A 50 -10.36 -3.16 -31.07
CA GLY A 50 -9.45 -2.82 -32.17
C GLY A 50 -8.58 -4.00 -32.59
N LEU A 51 -8.10 -4.80 -31.66
CA LEU A 51 -7.29 -5.99 -31.90
C LEU A 51 -8.09 -7.09 -32.59
N ILE A 52 -9.35 -7.32 -32.17
CA ILE A 52 -10.25 -8.29 -32.79
C ILE A 52 -10.64 -7.85 -34.22
N VAL A 53 -10.96 -6.57 -34.45
CA VAL A 53 -11.28 -6.02 -35.74
C VAL A 53 -10.08 -6.14 -36.69
N TRP A 54 -8.88 -5.79 -36.23
CA TRP A 54 -7.65 -5.94 -36.99
C TRP A 54 -7.40 -7.41 -37.40
N TRP A 55 -7.59 -8.36 -36.47
CA TRP A 55 -7.42 -9.78 -36.72
C TRP A 55 -8.44 -10.33 -37.74
N ALA A 56 -9.71 -9.92 -37.60
CA ALA A 56 -10.76 -10.27 -38.58
C ALA A 56 -10.45 -9.74 -39.98
N TRP A 57 -9.99 -8.48 -40.07
CA TRP A 57 -9.61 -7.84 -41.33
C TRP A 57 -8.39 -8.50 -41.98
N ALA A 58 -7.32 -8.75 -41.22
CA ALA A 58 -6.12 -9.43 -41.67
C ALA A 58 -6.41 -10.85 -42.16
N SER A 59 -7.30 -11.58 -41.45
CA SER A 59 -7.74 -12.90 -41.86
C SER A 59 -8.58 -12.89 -43.14
N ALA A 60 -9.39 -11.85 -43.35
CA ALA A 60 -10.17 -11.69 -44.57
C ALA A 60 -9.28 -11.43 -45.81
N ILE A 61 -8.28 -10.56 -45.68
CA ILE A 61 -7.30 -10.27 -46.73
C ILE A 61 -6.47 -11.53 -47.08
N GLY A 62 -6.02 -12.28 -46.07
CA GLY A 62 -5.27 -13.52 -46.29
C GLY A 62 -6.06 -14.56 -47.08
N ARG A 63 -7.35 -14.68 -46.78
CA ARG A 63 -8.26 -15.58 -47.54
C ARG A 63 -8.53 -15.10 -48.96
N ALA A 64 -8.67 -13.79 -49.18
CA ALA A 64 -8.85 -13.21 -50.50
C ALA A 64 -7.63 -13.45 -51.42
N ARG A 65 -6.42 -13.35 -50.84
CA ARG A 65 -5.17 -13.63 -51.60
C ARG A 65 -5.03 -15.11 -51.98
N MET A 66 -5.29 -16.04 -51.06
CA MET A 66 -5.28 -17.46 -51.35
C MET A 66 -6.33 -17.87 -52.39
N GLY A 67 -7.50 -17.24 -52.38
CA GLY A 67 -8.53 -17.45 -53.42
C GLY A 67 -8.12 -16.95 -54.80
N ALA A 68 -7.37 -15.83 -54.87
CA ALA A 68 -6.85 -15.30 -56.12
C ALA A 68 -5.75 -16.18 -56.74
N ASP A 69 -4.85 -16.74 -55.89
CA ASP A 69 -3.78 -17.64 -56.35
C ASP A 69 -4.34 -18.96 -56.94
N ILE A 70 -5.41 -19.50 -56.37
CA ILE A 70 -6.09 -20.71 -56.87
C ILE A 70 -6.75 -20.46 -58.24
N VAL A 71 -7.36 -19.28 -58.42
CA VAL A 71 -7.99 -18.92 -59.69
C VAL A 71 -6.95 -18.73 -60.80
N ILE A 72 -5.80 -18.15 -60.50
CA ILE A 72 -4.70 -17.98 -61.46
C ILE A 72 -4.09 -19.33 -61.82
N GLY A 73 -3.90 -20.23 -60.85
CA GLY A 73 -3.39 -21.59 -61.08
C GLY A 73 -4.33 -22.46 -61.94
N MET A 74 -5.63 -22.32 -61.81
CA MET A 74 -6.62 -23.02 -62.63
C MET A 74 -6.75 -22.43 -64.06
N SER A 75 -6.53 -21.15 -64.24
CA SER A 75 -6.58 -20.50 -65.58
C SER A 75 -5.43 -20.91 -66.48
N ALA A 76 -4.33 -21.39 -65.93
CA ALA A 76 -3.17 -21.90 -66.71
C ALA A 76 -3.38 -23.31 -67.29
N LEU A 77 -4.38 -24.04 -66.83
CA LEU A 77 -4.68 -25.44 -67.16
C LEU A 77 -5.90 -25.63 -68.08
N SER A 78 -6.69 -24.59 -68.37
CA SER A 78 -7.90 -24.70 -69.16
C SER A 78 -7.91 -23.67 -70.28
N THR A 79 -7.24 -24.02 -71.39
CA THR A 79 -7.51 -23.39 -72.71
C THR A 79 -8.63 -24.22 -73.38
N THR A 80 -9.86 -24.00 -73.05
CA THR A 80 -11.03 -24.17 -73.91
C THR A 80 -12.35 -23.86 -73.15
N ALA A 81 -13.10 -22.99 -73.80
CA ALA A 81 -14.56 -22.93 -73.80
C ALA A 81 -15.32 -22.15 -72.70
N SER A 82 -15.95 -21.16 -73.28
CA SER A 82 -17.32 -20.68 -73.15
C SER A 82 -17.73 -19.77 -71.97
N THR A 83 -17.98 -18.58 -72.41
CA THR A 83 -18.77 -17.49 -71.94
C THR A 83 -20.08 -17.95 -71.30
N THR A 84 -20.25 -17.69 -69.99
CA THR A 84 -21.56 -17.42 -69.43
C THR A 84 -21.43 -16.32 -68.34
N MET A 85 -21.85 -15.12 -68.66
CA MET A 85 -22.14 -14.03 -67.80
C MET A 85 -23.33 -14.43 -66.91
N GLY A 86 -23.16 -14.38 -65.59
CA GLY A 86 -24.28 -14.46 -64.66
C GLY A 86 -23.87 -14.95 -63.31
N GLY A 87 -23.55 -14.08 -62.35
CA GLY A 87 -23.42 -14.53 -61.01
C GLY A 87 -22.68 -13.64 -60.00
N SER A 88 -22.61 -12.32 -60.21
CA SER A 88 -21.82 -11.47 -59.30
C SER A 88 -22.59 -10.90 -58.07
N SER A 89 -23.92 -10.90 -58.07
CA SER A 89 -24.69 -10.24 -57.00
C SER A 89 -24.90 -11.11 -55.72
N ARG A 90 -24.92 -12.43 -55.86
CA ARG A 90 -25.12 -13.31 -54.68
C ARG A 90 -23.88 -13.47 -53.79
N GLN A 91 -22.70 -13.41 -54.37
CA GLN A 91 -21.46 -13.52 -53.54
C GLN A 91 -21.23 -12.28 -52.68
N VAL A 92 -21.56 -11.09 -53.12
CA VAL A 92 -21.40 -9.85 -52.37
C VAL A 92 -22.34 -9.84 -51.14
N VAL A 93 -23.59 -10.31 -51.29
CA VAL A 93 -24.58 -10.38 -50.20
C VAL A 93 -24.12 -11.33 -49.07
N HIS A 94 -23.54 -12.47 -49.42
CA HIS A 94 -23.02 -13.44 -48.45
C HIS A 94 -21.79 -12.92 -47.67
N VAL A 95 -20.96 -12.09 -48.26
CA VAL A 95 -19.81 -11.47 -47.59
C VAL A 95 -20.31 -10.44 -46.56
N TRP A 96 -21.24 -9.57 -46.94
CA TRP A 96 -21.82 -8.59 -46.02
C TRP A 96 -22.60 -9.23 -44.86
N TRP A 97 -23.30 -10.34 -45.12
CA TRP A 97 -24.01 -11.10 -44.06
C TRP A 97 -23.03 -11.72 -43.05
N ARG A 98 -21.90 -12.25 -43.54
CA ARG A 98 -20.84 -12.80 -42.66
C ARG A 98 -20.11 -11.72 -41.87
N VAL A 99 -19.88 -10.56 -42.45
CA VAL A 99 -19.31 -9.40 -41.73
C VAL A 99 -20.31 -8.88 -40.71
N GLY A 100 -21.57 -8.79 -41.04
CA GLY A 100 -22.63 -8.39 -40.11
C GLY A 100 -22.79 -9.35 -38.91
N MET A 101 -22.78 -10.67 -39.15
CA MET A 101 -22.80 -11.68 -38.07
C MET A 101 -21.54 -11.62 -37.21
N GLY A 102 -20.38 -11.39 -37.78
CA GLY A 102 -19.14 -11.22 -37.01
C GLY A 102 -19.16 -9.97 -36.10
N ALA A 103 -19.65 -8.87 -36.65
CA ALA A 103 -19.84 -7.63 -35.87
C ALA A 103 -20.88 -7.78 -34.75
N LEU A 104 -21.98 -8.48 -35.02
CA LEU A 104 -23.01 -8.81 -34.03
C LEU A 104 -22.43 -9.67 -32.89
N MET A 105 -21.66 -10.72 -33.20
CA MET A 105 -21.01 -11.57 -32.18
C MET A 105 -20.03 -10.78 -31.31
N VAL A 106 -19.22 -9.91 -31.91
CA VAL A 106 -18.31 -9.04 -31.17
C VAL A 106 -19.10 -8.08 -30.28
N GLY A 107 -20.19 -7.49 -30.79
CA GLY A 107 -21.06 -6.63 -29.99
C GLY A 107 -21.68 -7.34 -28.79
N VAL A 108 -22.16 -8.57 -28.97
CA VAL A 108 -22.72 -9.40 -27.90
C VAL A 108 -21.64 -9.78 -26.86
N MET A 109 -20.44 -10.15 -27.31
CA MET A 109 -19.33 -10.44 -26.36
C MET A 109 -18.92 -9.21 -25.56
N VAL A 110 -18.84 -8.05 -26.18
CA VAL A 110 -18.52 -6.79 -25.47
C VAL A 110 -19.64 -6.43 -24.48
N ALA A 111 -20.90 -6.56 -24.88
CA ALA A 111 -22.04 -6.31 -24.02
C ALA A 111 -22.16 -7.27 -22.82
N ALA A 112 -21.71 -8.52 -22.99
CA ALA A 112 -21.64 -9.50 -21.91
C ALA A 112 -20.41 -9.34 -21.01
N ALA A 113 -19.29 -8.87 -21.57
CA ALA A 113 -18.05 -8.67 -20.82
C ALA A 113 -18.11 -7.47 -19.84
N LEU A 114 -18.91 -6.44 -20.15
CA LEU A 114 -19.07 -5.26 -19.28
C LEU A 114 -19.66 -5.60 -17.91
N PRO A 115 -20.82 -6.27 -17.80
CA PRO A 115 -21.34 -6.67 -16.50
C PRO A 115 -20.50 -7.77 -15.84
N ALA A 116 -19.88 -8.67 -16.61
CA ALA A 116 -18.99 -9.69 -16.06
C ALA A 116 -17.71 -9.08 -15.44
N ALA A 117 -17.16 -8.02 -16.05
CA ALA A 117 -15.99 -7.32 -15.52
C ALA A 117 -16.29 -6.58 -14.20
N SER A 118 -17.49 -6.06 -14.03
CA SER A 118 -17.91 -5.43 -12.77
C SER A 118 -18.23 -6.44 -11.66
N TRP A 119 -18.54 -7.70 -12.03
CA TRP A 119 -18.88 -8.79 -11.08
C TRP A 119 -17.67 -9.67 -10.71
N LEU A 120 -16.74 -9.84 -11.60
CA LEU A 120 -15.59 -10.75 -11.45
C LEU A 120 -14.25 -10.01 -11.37
N GLY A 121 -14.24 -8.70 -11.62
CA GLY A 121 -13.03 -7.90 -11.52
C GLY A 121 -12.63 -7.72 -10.04
N PRO A 122 -11.35 -7.89 -9.70
CA PRO A 122 -10.86 -7.52 -8.37
C PRO A 122 -11.17 -6.04 -8.13
N THR A 123 -11.62 -5.72 -6.93
CA THR A 123 -11.78 -4.33 -6.51
C THR A 123 -10.43 -3.61 -6.62
N ALA A 124 -10.42 -2.31 -6.82
CA ALA A 124 -9.18 -1.56 -6.96
C ALA A 124 -8.23 -1.74 -5.76
N SER A 125 -8.78 -2.10 -4.59
CA SER A 125 -8.06 -2.41 -3.36
C SER A 125 -7.27 -3.73 -3.42
N ASP A 126 -7.67 -4.69 -4.26
CA ASP A 126 -7.07 -6.04 -4.28
C ASP A 126 -6.05 -6.21 -5.42
N ARG A 127 -5.76 -5.15 -6.16
CA ARG A 127 -4.85 -5.21 -7.29
C ARG A 127 -3.39 -5.23 -6.83
N VAL A 128 -2.76 -6.39 -6.93
CA VAL A 128 -1.31 -6.54 -6.78
C VAL A 128 -0.62 -6.08 -8.07
N VAL A 129 0.26 -5.10 -7.98
CA VAL A 129 1.05 -4.59 -9.11
C VAL A 129 2.40 -5.29 -9.12
N GLY A 130 2.81 -5.82 -10.29
CA GLY A 130 4.05 -6.59 -10.41
C GLY A 130 5.31 -5.84 -9.98
N ARG A 131 5.34 -4.52 -10.08
CA ARG A 131 6.47 -3.70 -9.59
C ARG A 131 6.59 -3.71 -8.07
N ASP A 132 5.47 -3.83 -7.33
CA ASP A 132 5.47 -3.84 -5.86
C ASP A 132 6.02 -5.17 -5.32
N VAL A 133 5.98 -6.21 -6.16
CA VAL A 133 6.58 -7.53 -5.86
C VAL A 133 8.08 -7.56 -6.20
N VAL A 134 8.52 -6.73 -7.16
CA VAL A 134 9.91 -6.71 -7.68
C VAL A 134 10.79 -5.72 -6.93
N GLU A 135 10.23 -4.59 -6.45
CA GLU A 135 10.98 -3.66 -5.59
C GLU A 135 11.04 -4.25 -4.17
N PRO A 136 12.24 -4.40 -3.59
CA PRO A 136 12.34 -4.87 -2.21
C PRO A 136 11.57 -3.92 -1.29
N PRO A 137 10.89 -4.45 -0.27
CA PRO A 137 10.24 -3.60 0.72
C PRO A 137 11.27 -2.70 1.40
N VAL A 138 10.85 -1.48 1.73
CA VAL A 138 11.70 -0.53 2.44
C VAL A 138 11.98 -1.08 3.84
N ASP A 139 13.25 -1.15 4.21
CA ASP A 139 13.63 -1.45 5.59
C ASP A 139 13.57 -0.16 6.42
N ALA A 140 12.50 -0.02 7.20
CA ALA A 140 12.29 1.14 8.03
C ALA A 140 13.37 1.34 9.12
N ARG A 141 14.15 0.29 9.43
CA ARG A 141 15.28 0.35 10.39
C ARG A 141 16.49 1.11 9.84
N GLU A 142 16.55 1.35 8.52
CA GLU A 142 17.59 2.19 7.92
C GLU A 142 17.42 3.67 8.28
N TYR A 143 16.25 4.05 8.80
CA TYR A 143 15.93 5.42 9.19
C TYR A 143 15.96 5.57 10.71
N PRO A 144 16.38 6.73 11.23
CA PRO A 144 16.30 7.01 12.66
C PRO A 144 14.88 6.84 13.18
N SER A 145 14.72 6.24 14.36
CA SER A 145 13.44 6.12 15.02
C SER A 145 12.80 7.50 15.23
N PRO A 146 11.49 7.67 15.00
CA PRO A 146 10.80 8.91 15.37
C PRO A 146 11.02 9.30 16.83
N LEU A 147 11.06 8.31 17.72
CA LEU A 147 11.24 8.53 19.15
C LEU A 147 12.57 9.23 19.47
N SER A 148 13.63 8.97 18.72
CA SER A 148 14.93 9.65 18.91
C SER A 148 14.86 11.17 18.70
N SER A 149 13.83 11.67 18.02
CA SER A 149 13.59 13.09 17.79
C SER A 149 12.64 13.72 18.81
N TYR A 150 12.13 12.95 19.77
CA TYR A 150 11.14 13.42 20.73
C TYR A 150 11.57 14.69 21.47
N ARG A 151 12.77 14.68 22.05
CA ARG A 151 13.28 15.82 22.83
C ARG A 151 13.49 17.07 21.96
N HIS A 152 13.93 16.91 20.72
CA HIS A 152 14.06 18.01 19.76
C HIS A 152 12.73 18.69 19.50
N TYR A 153 11.67 17.93 19.27
CA TYR A 153 10.34 18.51 19.07
C TYR A 153 9.77 19.13 20.34
N ASN A 154 9.97 18.50 21.48
CA ASN A 154 9.39 18.95 22.74
C ASN A 154 10.12 20.13 23.41
N LYS A 155 11.39 20.39 23.05
CA LYS A 155 12.19 21.48 23.61
C LYS A 155 12.61 22.52 22.58
N ASP A 156 13.32 22.06 21.54
CA ASP A 156 13.93 23.01 20.60
C ASP A 156 12.90 23.66 19.68
N LEU A 157 11.77 22.96 19.46
CA LEU A 157 10.68 23.40 18.59
C LEU A 157 9.35 23.56 19.36
N GLU A 158 9.41 23.75 20.68
CA GLU A 158 8.25 23.88 21.56
C GLU A 158 7.24 24.95 21.10
N ASP A 159 7.74 26.08 20.59
CA ASP A 159 6.93 27.21 20.12
C ASP A 159 6.56 27.10 18.62
N GLU A 160 6.99 26.06 17.93
CA GLU A 160 6.79 25.90 16.50
C GLU A 160 5.57 25.02 16.17
N SER A 161 4.86 25.38 15.10
CA SER A 161 3.75 24.57 14.59
C SER A 161 4.29 23.53 13.61
N LEU A 162 4.50 22.30 14.08
CA LEU A 162 5.08 21.21 13.28
C LEU A 162 4.06 20.54 12.38
N ILE A 163 2.85 20.34 12.87
CA ILE A 163 1.78 19.64 12.16
C ILE A 163 0.50 20.47 12.26
N ARG A 164 -0.11 20.75 11.13
CA ARG A 164 -1.42 21.40 11.05
C ARG A 164 -2.40 20.47 10.35
N VAL A 165 -3.50 20.17 10.99
CA VAL A 165 -4.55 19.31 10.45
C VAL A 165 -5.85 20.09 10.35
N SER A 166 -6.44 20.13 9.16
CA SER A 166 -7.78 20.65 8.94
C SER A 166 -8.78 19.49 9.00
N ASN A 167 -9.91 19.72 9.64
CA ASN A 167 -10.98 18.72 9.82
C ASN A 167 -10.54 17.49 10.62
N LEU A 168 -9.71 17.69 11.66
CA LEU A 168 -9.35 16.59 12.56
C LEU A 168 -10.59 16.14 13.34
N PRO A 169 -10.95 14.84 13.30
CA PRO A 169 -12.06 14.31 14.08
C PRO A 169 -11.85 14.49 15.58
N LYS A 170 -12.93 14.68 16.32
CA LYS A 170 -12.85 14.81 17.76
C LYS A 170 -12.28 13.53 18.37
N GLY A 171 -11.25 13.67 19.21
CA GLY A 171 -10.57 12.55 19.86
C GLY A 171 -9.50 11.88 18.99
N ALA A 172 -9.35 12.24 17.73
CA ALA A 172 -8.27 11.72 16.90
C ALA A 172 -6.91 12.18 17.44
N ARG A 173 -5.96 11.25 17.41
CA ARG A 173 -4.54 11.53 17.70
C ARG A 173 -3.74 11.33 16.44
N VAL A 174 -2.93 12.30 16.10
CA VAL A 174 -2.00 12.19 14.97
C VAL A 174 -0.86 11.26 15.38
N ARG A 175 -0.48 10.34 14.52
CA ARG A 175 0.59 9.37 14.75
C ARG A 175 1.70 9.60 13.74
N LEU A 176 2.91 9.83 14.24
CA LEU A 176 4.12 9.97 13.43
C LEU A 176 4.76 8.61 13.16
N GLY A 177 4.80 7.76 14.17
CA GLY A 177 5.34 6.42 14.08
C GLY A 177 4.87 5.51 15.19
N ALA A 178 4.90 4.20 14.95
CA ALA A 178 4.68 3.16 15.95
C ALA A 178 5.88 2.21 15.95
N MET A 179 6.60 2.17 17.06
CA MET A 179 7.83 1.45 17.24
C MET A 179 7.58 0.19 18.06
N GLU A 180 8.12 -0.94 17.61
CA GLU A 180 7.75 -2.27 18.12
C GLU A 180 8.89 -3.01 18.80
N VAL A 181 10.13 -2.68 18.51
CA VAL A 181 11.30 -3.42 19.00
C VAL A 181 12.32 -2.49 19.60
N TYR A 182 12.84 -2.87 20.76
CA TYR A 182 13.89 -2.15 21.47
C TYR A 182 15.28 -2.67 21.08
N ASP A 183 16.19 -1.76 20.73
CA ASP A 183 17.57 -2.10 20.32
C ASP A 183 18.64 -1.87 21.41
N GLY A 184 18.21 -1.44 22.60
CA GLY A 184 19.12 -1.05 23.69
C GLY A 184 19.38 0.46 23.73
N THR A 185 18.98 1.19 22.72
CA THR A 185 19.15 2.65 22.63
C THR A 185 17.78 3.35 22.58
N THR A 186 16.88 2.81 21.77
CA THR A 186 15.52 3.35 21.57
C THR A 186 14.59 2.26 21.05
N PHE A 187 13.30 2.53 21.09
CA PHE A 187 12.34 1.74 20.32
C PHE A 187 12.43 2.13 18.83
N GLY A 188 12.50 1.13 17.99
CA GLY A 188 12.56 1.26 16.54
C GLY A 188 11.45 0.49 15.82
N MET A 189 11.38 0.66 14.50
CA MET A 189 10.46 -0.08 13.67
C MET A 189 10.83 -1.57 13.67
N GLY A 190 9.87 -2.42 14.01
CA GLY A 190 10.03 -3.87 13.96
C GLY A 190 9.95 -4.41 12.53
N VAL A 191 10.54 -5.58 12.30
CA VAL A 191 10.18 -6.43 11.18
C VAL A 191 9.32 -7.55 11.77
N THR A 192 8.08 -7.27 11.98
CA THR A 192 7.14 -8.31 12.38
C THR A 192 6.80 -9.12 11.13
N ASN A 193 7.45 -10.25 10.95
CA ASN A 193 7.07 -11.23 9.94
C ASN A 193 5.78 -11.92 10.42
N ASN A 194 4.64 -11.31 10.19
CA ASN A 194 3.38 -12.00 10.37
C ASN A 194 3.29 -13.15 9.35
N ALA A 195 2.75 -14.28 9.77
CA ALA A 195 2.61 -15.47 8.93
C ALA A 195 1.81 -15.23 7.64
N ASP A 196 1.01 -14.16 7.60
CA ASP A 196 0.21 -13.71 6.46
C ASP A 196 0.94 -12.71 5.54
N GLY A 197 2.17 -12.32 5.87
CA GLY A 197 3.00 -11.39 5.10
C GLY A 197 2.47 -9.95 5.07
N THR A 198 1.62 -9.55 6.03
CA THR A 198 1.04 -8.21 6.09
C THR A 198 1.90 -7.20 6.83
N ALA A 199 2.91 -7.66 7.55
CA ALA A 199 3.83 -6.79 8.29
C ALA A 199 4.90 -6.17 7.40
N GLY A 200 5.29 -4.97 7.79
CA GLY A 200 6.33 -4.17 7.14
C GLY A 200 5.81 -3.18 6.12
N TYR A 201 6.67 -2.21 5.84
CA TYR A 201 6.36 -1.13 4.91
C TYR A 201 6.32 -1.63 3.47
N ARG A 202 5.18 -1.45 2.84
CA ARG A 202 4.99 -1.77 1.42
C ARG A 202 4.72 -0.50 0.64
N ARG A 203 5.29 -0.41 -0.52
CA ARG A 203 5.01 0.68 -1.43
C ARG A 203 3.55 0.68 -1.82
N VAL A 204 2.92 1.83 -1.63
CA VAL A 204 1.53 2.06 -1.96
C VAL A 204 1.40 3.24 -2.91
N GLY A 205 0.25 3.32 -3.52
CA GLY A 205 -0.07 4.53 -4.23
C GLY A 205 -0.77 5.56 -3.35
N SER A 206 -1.81 6.24 -3.90
CA SER A 206 -2.67 7.10 -3.09
C SER A 206 -3.75 6.32 -2.33
N THR A 207 -4.02 5.08 -2.71
CA THR A 207 -4.98 4.19 -2.04
C THR A 207 -4.22 3.11 -1.30
N ILE A 208 -4.59 2.88 -0.04
CA ILE A 208 -3.99 1.85 0.80
C ILE A 208 -4.70 0.52 0.50
N PRO A 209 -3.99 -0.52 0.04
CA PRO A 209 -4.57 -1.84 -0.24
C PRO A 209 -5.20 -2.46 1.01
N GLY A 210 -6.32 -3.19 0.82
CA GLY A 210 -7.02 -3.85 1.93
C GLY A 210 -7.89 -2.92 2.78
N ARG A 211 -7.93 -1.62 2.46
CA ARG A 211 -8.83 -0.64 3.10
C ARG A 211 -9.90 -0.22 2.11
N SER A 212 -11.16 -0.16 2.55
CA SER A 212 -12.28 0.23 1.69
C SER A 212 -12.27 1.75 1.50
N ALA A 213 -11.97 2.20 0.28
CA ALA A 213 -12.08 3.61 -0.09
C ALA A 213 -13.55 4.07 -0.27
N GLU A 214 -14.49 3.11 -0.35
CA GLU A 214 -15.91 3.38 -0.58
C GLU A 214 -16.67 3.75 0.70
N THR A 215 -16.15 3.40 1.86
CA THR A 215 -16.71 3.92 3.11
C THR A 215 -16.36 5.40 3.15
N ALA A 216 -17.37 6.26 3.20
CA ALA A 216 -17.23 7.71 3.31
C ALA A 216 -16.46 8.04 4.61
N GLY A 217 -15.15 7.89 4.57
CA GLY A 217 -14.25 8.23 5.64
C GLY A 217 -14.17 9.74 5.82
N GLU A 218 -13.74 10.17 6.97
CA GLU A 218 -13.48 11.58 7.21
C GLU A 218 -12.30 12.05 6.36
N GLN A 219 -12.45 13.21 5.74
CA GLN A 219 -11.40 13.81 4.93
C GLN A 219 -10.71 14.92 5.69
N ALA A 220 -9.41 14.88 5.74
CA ALA A 220 -8.58 15.89 6.36
C ALA A 220 -7.44 16.32 5.44
N SER A 221 -6.97 17.55 5.61
CA SER A 221 -5.74 18.04 4.99
C SER A 221 -4.68 18.23 6.05
N VAL A 222 -3.49 17.76 5.77
CA VAL A 222 -2.33 17.84 6.66
C VAL A 222 -1.23 18.63 6.01
N SER A 223 -0.68 19.57 6.77
CA SER A 223 0.51 20.34 6.40
C SER A 223 1.55 20.20 7.50
N THR A 224 2.78 19.87 7.14
CA THR A 224 3.88 19.71 8.09
C THR A 224 5.02 20.66 7.79
N SER A 225 5.80 20.96 8.81
CA SER A 225 7.04 21.72 8.68
C SER A 225 8.08 21.17 9.66
N GLN A 226 9.35 21.23 9.29
CA GLN A 226 10.49 20.87 10.16
C GLN A 226 10.46 19.45 10.75
N LEU A 227 9.68 18.52 10.16
CA LEU A 227 9.73 17.13 10.61
C LEU A 227 11.02 16.45 10.16
N LEU A 228 11.62 15.70 11.07
CA LEU A 228 12.82 14.92 10.80
C LEU A 228 12.46 13.53 10.29
N GLY A 229 13.21 13.06 9.29
CA GLY A 229 13.06 11.72 8.74
C GLY A 229 11.95 11.60 7.69
N PRO A 230 11.67 10.36 7.26
CA PRO A 230 10.74 10.07 6.18
C PRO A 230 9.29 9.90 6.64
N TRP A 231 9.02 10.05 7.92
CA TRP A 231 7.76 9.71 8.57
C TRP A 231 6.65 10.68 8.16
N VAL A 232 5.56 10.13 7.64
CA VAL A 232 4.39 10.89 7.20
C VAL A 232 3.30 10.75 8.25
N PRO A 233 2.91 11.84 8.95
CA PRO A 233 1.90 11.78 10.00
C PRO A 233 0.56 11.23 9.52
N THR A 234 -0.07 10.37 10.30
CA THR A 234 -1.38 9.78 9.98
C THR A 234 -2.27 9.75 11.22
N PHE A 235 -3.56 9.48 11.04
CA PHE A 235 -4.48 9.21 12.15
C PHE A 235 -5.61 8.30 11.67
N GLY A 236 -6.20 7.54 12.58
CA GLY A 236 -7.21 6.55 12.25
C GLY A 236 -6.69 5.46 11.29
N GLU A 237 -7.60 4.80 10.63
CA GLU A 237 -7.33 3.83 9.57
C GLU A 237 -7.35 4.52 8.21
N VAL A 238 -6.18 4.75 7.63
CA VAL A 238 -6.03 5.47 6.36
C VAL A 238 -6.43 4.59 5.19
N SER A 239 -7.35 5.07 4.36
CA SER A 239 -7.74 4.44 3.09
C SER A 239 -7.15 5.14 1.87
N VAL A 240 -6.98 6.47 1.95
CA VAL A 240 -6.37 7.28 0.89
C VAL A 240 -5.38 8.26 1.52
N LEU A 241 -4.19 8.38 0.92
CA LEU A 241 -3.20 9.41 1.23
C LEU A 241 -2.67 9.97 -0.09
N ARG A 242 -2.88 11.26 -0.31
CA ARG A 242 -2.48 11.92 -1.56
C ARG A 242 -1.75 13.21 -1.27
N PHE A 243 -0.50 13.29 -1.71
CA PHE A 243 0.29 14.53 -1.67
C PHE A 243 -0.28 15.56 -2.62
N GLU A 244 -0.17 16.85 -2.25
CA GLU A 244 -0.71 17.96 -3.03
C GLU A 244 0.08 18.14 -4.34
N PRO A 245 -0.53 17.91 -5.51
CA PRO A 245 0.22 17.87 -6.79
C PRO A 245 0.88 19.19 -7.17
N SER A 246 0.45 20.30 -6.58
CA SER A 246 1.03 21.63 -6.82
C SER A 246 2.35 21.85 -6.10
N ASP A 247 2.69 21.01 -5.13
CA ASP A 247 3.88 21.18 -4.32
C ASP A 247 5.13 20.62 -4.99
N PRO A 248 6.27 21.30 -4.85
CA PRO A 248 7.55 20.75 -5.33
C PRO A 248 7.87 19.43 -4.64
N GLY A 249 8.18 18.39 -5.41
CA GLY A 249 8.54 17.08 -4.89
C GLY A 249 7.35 16.15 -4.53
N ALA A 250 6.10 16.62 -4.65
CA ALA A 250 4.92 15.81 -4.33
C ALA A 250 4.82 14.52 -5.15
N ALA A 251 5.23 14.57 -6.40
CA ALA A 251 5.23 13.38 -7.27
C ALA A 251 6.23 12.32 -6.79
N GLU A 252 7.41 12.74 -6.35
CA GLU A 252 8.46 11.88 -5.78
C GLU A 252 8.03 11.37 -4.40
N GLN A 253 7.41 12.21 -3.56
CA GLN A 253 6.85 11.82 -2.27
C GLN A 253 5.78 10.74 -2.45
N GLN A 254 4.84 10.95 -3.39
CA GLN A 254 3.80 9.97 -3.70
C GLN A 254 4.38 8.67 -4.27
N LYS A 255 5.38 8.77 -5.15
CA LYS A 255 6.06 7.61 -5.71
C LYS A 255 6.83 6.82 -4.66
N GLY A 256 7.39 7.49 -3.66
CA GLY A 256 8.13 6.90 -2.55
C GLY A 256 7.26 6.52 -1.36
N LEU A 257 5.92 6.67 -1.43
CA LEU A 257 5.04 6.38 -0.31
C LEU A 257 4.98 4.89 -0.01
N ASN A 258 5.26 4.56 1.24
CA ASN A 258 5.15 3.22 1.80
C ASN A 258 4.25 3.27 3.03
N TYR A 259 3.48 2.21 3.24
CA TYR A 259 2.56 2.10 4.35
C TYR A 259 2.67 0.73 5.02
N ASP A 260 2.69 0.73 6.33
CA ASP A 260 2.59 -0.48 7.14
C ASP A 260 1.16 -0.61 7.66
N LEU A 261 0.47 -1.65 7.20
CA LEU A 261 -0.93 -1.93 7.58
C LEU A 261 -1.08 -2.37 9.04
N TRP A 262 -0.05 -2.95 9.61
CA TRP A 262 -0.07 -3.42 10.98
C TRP A 262 0.21 -2.29 11.98
N ALA A 263 1.26 -1.53 11.71
CA ALA A 263 1.62 -0.36 12.50
C ALA A 263 0.73 0.86 12.20
N GLU A 264 0.00 0.83 11.07
CA GLU A 264 -0.83 1.92 10.55
C GLU A 264 -0.04 3.24 10.41
N THR A 265 1.18 3.12 9.95
CA THR A 265 2.11 4.23 9.78
C THR A 265 2.58 4.35 8.36
N ALA A 266 2.92 5.57 7.96
CA ALA A 266 3.37 5.88 6.62
C ALA A 266 4.78 6.47 6.63
N LEU A 267 5.56 6.14 5.61
CA LEU A 267 6.84 6.80 5.32
C LEU A 267 6.97 7.07 3.83
N THR A 268 7.79 8.04 3.46
CA THR A 268 8.14 8.29 2.07
C THR A 268 9.65 8.26 1.86
N THR A 269 10.10 7.60 0.79
CA THR A 269 11.49 7.67 0.34
C THR A 269 11.76 8.87 -0.57
N GLY A 270 10.76 9.70 -0.82
CA GLY A 270 10.87 10.98 -1.52
C GLY A 270 11.44 12.09 -0.64
N PRO A 271 11.42 13.35 -1.12
CA PRO A 271 11.88 14.50 -0.34
C PRO A 271 11.16 14.61 1.00
N THR A 272 11.91 14.90 2.06
CA THR A 272 11.44 14.95 3.46
C THR A 272 11.43 16.38 4.00
N GLY A 273 10.92 16.55 5.23
CA GLY A 273 10.93 17.81 5.98
C GLY A 273 9.66 18.63 5.87
N GLN A 274 9.00 18.63 4.72
CA GLN A 274 7.73 19.30 4.52
C GLN A 274 6.80 18.43 3.69
N PHE A 275 5.57 18.26 4.18
CA PHE A 275 4.53 17.50 3.50
C PHE A 275 3.23 18.29 3.48
N ASN A 276 2.57 18.33 2.32
CA ASN A 276 1.19 18.78 2.20
C ASN A 276 0.40 17.68 1.49
N TYR A 277 -0.61 17.16 2.13
CA TYR A 277 -1.38 16.01 1.62
C TYR A 277 -2.79 15.97 2.19
N SER A 278 -3.65 15.25 1.52
CA SER A 278 -5.00 14.92 1.98
C SER A 278 -5.06 13.46 2.44
N LEU A 279 -5.83 13.23 3.50
CA LEU A 279 -6.16 11.90 4.03
C LEU A 279 -7.65 11.63 3.88
N SER A 280 -7.98 10.38 3.56
CA SER A 280 -9.30 9.81 3.85
C SER A 280 -9.10 8.69 4.86
N THR A 281 -9.78 8.78 5.99
CA THR A 281 -9.54 7.90 7.12
C THR A 281 -10.84 7.52 7.81
N THR A 282 -10.87 6.35 8.43
CA THR A 282 -11.96 5.89 9.31
C THR A 282 -11.44 5.86 10.74
N MET A 283 -12.16 6.48 11.64
CA MET A 283 -11.80 6.42 13.06
C MET A 283 -12.18 5.05 13.64
N PRO A 284 -11.26 4.40 14.36
CA PRO A 284 -11.59 3.18 15.08
C PRO A 284 -12.67 3.48 16.15
N ARG A 285 -13.47 2.48 16.43
CA ARG A 285 -14.47 2.57 17.51
C ARG A 285 -13.74 2.58 18.86
N ASP A 286 -14.17 3.44 19.76
CA ASP A 286 -13.75 3.37 21.15
C ASP A 286 -14.35 2.10 21.81
N HIS A 287 -13.53 1.43 22.59
CA HIS A 287 -13.89 0.21 23.31
C HIS A 287 -13.73 0.40 24.82
N GLU A 288 -14.64 -0.16 25.57
CA GLU A 288 -14.56 -0.18 27.01
C GLU A 288 -13.66 -1.34 27.49
N ASP A 289 -12.95 -1.15 28.61
CA ASP A 289 -12.09 -2.18 29.22
C ASP A 289 -12.82 -3.50 29.44
N SER A 290 -14.11 -3.44 29.72
CA SER A 290 -14.98 -4.62 29.92
C SER A 290 -15.07 -5.52 28.69
N GLU A 291 -14.91 -4.97 27.48
CA GLU A 291 -14.91 -5.73 26.22
C GLU A 291 -13.64 -6.59 26.08
N PHE A 292 -12.55 -6.18 26.70
CA PHE A 292 -11.24 -6.86 26.64
C PHE A 292 -10.91 -7.71 27.87
N ALA A 293 -11.74 -7.69 28.92
CA ALA A 293 -11.45 -8.37 30.19
C ALA A 293 -11.17 -9.87 30.05
N SER A 294 -11.73 -10.52 29.02
CA SER A 294 -11.53 -11.95 28.74
C SER A 294 -10.76 -12.23 27.43
N VAL A 295 -10.17 -11.19 26.83
CA VAL A 295 -9.40 -11.31 25.58
C VAL A 295 -7.92 -11.37 25.92
N ASP A 296 -7.24 -12.41 25.44
CA ASP A 296 -5.78 -12.49 25.53
C ASP A 296 -5.14 -11.48 24.58
N ALA A 297 -4.12 -10.78 25.04
CA ALA A 297 -3.33 -9.91 24.19
C ALA A 297 -2.53 -10.71 23.14
N ALA A 298 -2.24 -10.07 22.01
CA ALA A 298 -1.30 -10.66 21.07
C ALA A 298 0.05 -10.91 21.74
N ARG A 299 0.64 -12.07 21.48
CA ARG A 299 1.93 -12.44 22.08
C ARG A 299 3.07 -11.67 21.41
N TYR A 300 3.95 -11.14 22.22
CA TYR A 300 5.17 -10.54 21.75
C TYR A 300 6.08 -11.60 21.12
N THR A 301 6.44 -11.40 19.87
CA THR A 301 7.30 -12.31 19.09
C THR A 301 8.58 -11.62 18.59
N GLY A 302 8.75 -10.32 18.92
CA GLY A 302 9.96 -9.58 18.63
C GLY A 302 11.15 -10.02 19.49
N THR A 303 12.29 -9.45 19.23
CA THR A 303 13.49 -9.67 20.02
C THR A 303 14.08 -8.32 20.41
N ASP A 304 13.80 -7.93 21.66
CA ASP A 304 14.47 -6.77 22.23
C ASP A 304 15.91 -7.12 22.58
N THR A 305 16.79 -6.16 22.40
CA THR A 305 18.22 -6.32 22.73
C THR A 305 18.64 -5.34 23.79
N ASN A 306 19.60 -5.74 24.63
CA ASN A 306 20.12 -4.91 25.72
C ASN A 306 19.01 -4.32 26.62
N VAL A 307 17.99 -5.15 26.95
CA VAL A 307 16.93 -4.76 27.89
C VAL A 307 17.54 -4.55 29.28
N PRO A 308 17.17 -3.49 30.02
CA PRO A 308 17.59 -3.27 31.40
C PRO A 308 17.26 -4.47 32.32
N LYS A 309 18.19 -4.87 33.20
CA LYS A 309 18.12 -6.14 33.94
C LYS A 309 16.91 -6.26 34.83
N ASP A 310 16.48 -5.16 35.44
CA ASP A 310 15.46 -5.16 36.50
C ASP A 310 14.04 -4.98 35.97
N VAL A 311 13.87 -4.79 34.62
CA VAL A 311 12.54 -4.58 34.00
C VAL A 311 11.59 -5.75 34.24
N ASP A 312 12.08 -6.99 34.06
CA ASP A 312 11.27 -8.21 34.24
C ASP A 312 10.84 -8.39 35.70
N SER A 313 11.77 -8.16 36.65
CA SER A 313 11.48 -8.23 38.07
C SER A 313 10.45 -7.19 38.47
N LEU A 314 10.63 -5.96 37.98
CA LEU A 314 9.72 -4.84 38.27
C LEU A 314 8.33 -5.11 37.68
N ALA A 315 8.24 -5.60 36.46
CA ALA A 315 6.98 -5.97 35.80
C ALA A 315 6.27 -7.09 36.62
N SER A 316 7.01 -8.13 37.02
CA SER A 316 6.48 -9.25 37.74
C SER A 316 5.97 -8.84 39.13
N GLU A 317 6.66 -7.93 39.81
CA GLU A 317 6.25 -7.40 41.12
C GLU A 317 4.88 -6.73 41.04
N HIS A 318 4.69 -5.84 40.07
CA HIS A 318 3.45 -5.06 39.92
C HIS A 318 2.29 -5.83 39.28
N THR A 319 2.56 -6.94 38.59
CA THR A 319 1.52 -7.74 37.93
C THR A 319 1.11 -9.00 38.72
N THR A 320 1.65 -9.25 39.90
CA THR A 320 1.40 -10.48 40.69
C THR A 320 -0.09 -10.77 40.94
N SER A 321 -0.91 -9.76 41.10
CA SER A 321 -2.36 -9.90 41.35
C SER A 321 -3.21 -9.93 40.10
N ALA A 322 -2.65 -9.63 38.93
CA ALA A 322 -3.36 -9.54 37.65
C ALA A 322 -3.72 -10.94 37.13
N ARG A 323 -4.97 -11.09 36.65
CA ARG A 323 -5.52 -12.35 36.15
C ARG A 323 -5.67 -12.38 34.64
N SER A 324 -5.62 -11.23 33.99
CA SER A 324 -5.68 -11.08 32.52
C SER A 324 -4.56 -10.17 32.04
N ASP A 325 -4.30 -10.22 30.74
CA ASP A 325 -3.29 -9.36 30.11
C ASP A 325 -3.68 -7.87 30.19
N LEU A 326 -4.99 -7.57 30.13
CA LEU A 326 -5.48 -6.21 30.36
C LEU A 326 -5.19 -5.74 31.81
N GLU A 327 -5.44 -6.59 32.80
CA GLU A 327 -5.16 -6.26 34.20
C GLU A 327 -3.67 -6.04 34.44
N LYS A 328 -2.77 -6.81 33.79
CA LYS A 328 -1.33 -6.56 33.85
C LYS A 328 -0.98 -5.20 33.27
N ALA A 329 -1.53 -4.86 32.10
CA ALA A 329 -1.27 -3.56 31.45
C ALA A 329 -1.74 -2.40 32.35
N ARG A 330 -2.93 -2.51 32.95
CA ARG A 330 -3.47 -1.50 33.88
C ARG A 330 -2.68 -1.40 35.16
N ALA A 331 -2.16 -2.52 35.68
CA ALA A 331 -1.33 -2.52 36.87
C ALA A 331 0.01 -1.79 36.65
N ILE A 332 0.65 -2.05 35.51
CA ILE A 332 1.87 -1.35 35.09
C ILE A 332 1.60 0.14 34.87
N GLU A 333 0.53 0.48 34.14
CA GLU A 333 0.11 1.87 33.95
C GLU A 333 -0.10 2.61 35.29
N SER A 334 -0.84 1.99 36.19
CA SER A 334 -1.11 2.54 37.53
C SER A 334 0.16 2.77 38.33
N TYR A 335 1.09 1.81 38.30
CA TYR A 335 2.39 1.96 38.94
C TYR A 335 3.16 3.16 38.39
N LEU A 336 3.33 3.23 37.06
CA LEU A 336 4.08 4.31 36.43
C LEU A 336 3.45 5.68 36.63
N HIS A 337 2.12 5.73 36.73
CA HIS A 337 1.39 6.97 37.00
C HIS A 337 1.47 7.41 38.48
N THR A 338 1.47 6.46 39.40
CA THR A 338 1.41 6.76 40.84
C THR A 338 2.80 7.07 41.40
N ASP A 339 3.82 6.28 41.03
CA ASP A 339 5.18 6.37 41.55
C ASP A 339 6.12 7.18 40.66
N GLY A 340 5.63 7.56 39.45
CA GLY A 340 6.37 8.33 38.49
C GLY A 340 6.35 9.84 38.74
N PHE A 341 7.48 10.48 38.47
CA PHE A 341 7.64 11.93 38.49
C PHE A 341 8.04 12.42 37.10
N TYR A 342 7.20 13.24 36.52
CA TYR A 342 7.50 13.83 35.21
C TYR A 342 8.59 14.90 35.30
N SER A 343 9.60 14.79 34.46
CA SER A 343 10.60 15.84 34.28
C SER A 343 11.22 15.73 32.91
N ASN A 344 11.21 16.81 32.15
CA ASN A 344 11.92 17.00 30.89
C ASN A 344 13.10 17.97 30.99
N ASP A 345 13.58 18.26 32.19
CA ASP A 345 14.73 19.12 32.43
C ASP A 345 16.04 18.47 31.95
N ASP A 346 17.10 19.28 31.72
CA ASP A 346 18.43 18.78 31.33
C ASP A 346 19.30 18.47 32.55
N THR A 347 18.70 18.00 33.62
CA THR A 347 19.39 17.56 34.83
C THR A 347 19.92 16.13 34.69
N ILE A 348 20.81 15.73 35.57
CA ILE A 348 21.40 14.38 35.55
C ILE A 348 20.32 13.28 35.69
N ASN A 349 19.21 13.56 36.34
CA ASN A 349 18.10 12.62 36.54
C ASN A 349 17.06 12.64 35.44
N SER A 350 17.12 13.62 34.53
CA SER A 350 16.19 13.81 33.44
C SER A 350 16.89 13.95 32.07
N ARG A 351 17.91 13.12 31.83
CA ARG A 351 18.60 13.09 30.54
C ARG A 351 17.68 12.59 29.44
N PRO A 352 17.78 13.15 28.22
CA PRO A 352 17.04 12.68 27.07
C PRO A 352 17.45 11.26 26.67
N GLY A 353 16.60 10.63 25.90
CA GLY A 353 16.84 9.30 25.33
C GLY A 353 16.33 8.18 26.24
N SER A 354 16.20 7.02 25.64
CA SER A 354 15.63 5.82 26.26
C SER A 354 16.63 4.64 26.24
N SER A 355 17.95 4.93 26.25
CA SER A 355 18.98 3.90 26.25
C SER A 355 18.89 3.00 27.51
N GLN A 356 19.42 1.78 27.39
CA GLN A 356 19.51 0.83 28.50
C GLN A 356 19.99 1.50 29.78
N ASP A 357 21.13 2.21 29.74
CA ASP A 357 21.71 2.91 30.90
C ASP A 357 20.77 3.98 31.46
N ARG A 358 20.01 4.68 30.60
CA ARG A 358 19.04 5.70 31.04
C ARG A 358 17.87 5.08 31.79
N ILE A 359 17.33 3.98 31.27
CA ILE A 359 16.20 3.27 31.89
C ILE A 359 16.67 2.56 33.18
N GLU A 360 17.86 1.94 33.19
CA GLU A 360 18.44 1.34 34.43
C GLU A 360 18.57 2.38 35.53
N ARG A 361 19.06 3.57 35.25
CA ARG A 361 19.15 4.66 36.23
C ARG A 361 17.80 5.13 36.74
N MET A 362 16.81 5.21 35.82
CA MET A 362 15.45 5.59 36.17
C MET A 362 14.83 4.59 37.18
N ILE A 363 15.00 3.29 36.93
CA ILE A 363 14.48 2.22 37.78
C ILE A 363 15.23 2.14 39.12
N SER A 364 16.57 2.35 39.11
CA SER A 364 17.43 2.21 40.30
C SER A 364 17.43 3.44 41.22
N ALA A 365 16.83 4.54 40.79
CA ALA A 365 16.77 5.76 41.58
C ALA A 365 15.72 5.67 42.72
N GLU A 366 15.86 6.51 43.76
CA GLU A 366 14.84 6.61 44.82
C GLU A 366 13.47 7.07 44.33
N ALA A 367 13.45 7.81 43.20
CA ALA A 367 12.25 8.27 42.57
C ALA A 367 12.33 7.97 41.07
N LEU A 368 11.24 7.49 40.49
CA LEU A 368 11.11 7.18 39.07
C LEU A 368 10.92 8.49 38.29
N VAL A 369 12.02 9.11 37.84
CA VAL A 369 11.99 10.41 37.15
C VAL A 369 12.25 10.25 35.66
N GLY A 370 11.32 10.73 34.82
CA GLY A 370 11.43 10.68 33.35
C GLY A 370 10.41 11.56 32.66
N ASP A 371 10.49 11.59 31.35
CA ASP A 371 9.50 12.21 30.47
C ASP A 371 8.70 11.12 29.71
N ASP A 372 7.84 11.52 28.81
CA ASP A 372 6.98 10.59 28.06
C ASP A 372 7.81 9.55 27.27
N GLU A 373 9.01 9.91 26.78
CA GLU A 373 9.88 8.99 26.04
C GLU A 373 10.31 7.81 26.92
N GLN A 374 10.77 8.09 28.15
CA GLN A 374 11.22 7.05 29.07
C GLN A 374 10.06 6.23 29.63
N TYR A 375 8.95 6.87 29.98
CA TYR A 375 7.76 6.17 30.50
C TYR A 375 7.14 5.25 29.46
N ALA A 376 6.99 5.71 28.21
CA ALA A 376 6.49 4.87 27.13
C ALA A 376 7.42 3.68 26.86
N THR A 377 8.74 3.93 26.84
CA THR A 377 9.76 2.88 26.69
C THR A 377 9.67 1.86 27.83
N LEU A 378 9.66 2.31 29.09
CA LEU A 378 9.63 1.41 30.24
C LEU A 378 8.33 0.59 30.27
N MET A 379 7.18 1.20 30.01
CA MET A 379 5.91 0.50 29.95
C MET A 379 5.92 -0.60 28.86
N ALA A 380 6.38 -0.29 27.66
CA ALA A 380 6.46 -1.26 26.58
C ALA A 380 7.40 -2.42 26.91
N LEU A 381 8.57 -2.15 27.49
CA LEU A 381 9.53 -3.19 27.93
C LEU A 381 8.94 -4.08 29.05
N MET A 382 8.25 -3.50 30.02
CA MET A 382 7.57 -4.25 31.07
C MET A 382 6.48 -5.17 30.50
N LEU A 383 5.71 -4.70 29.52
CA LEU A 383 4.70 -5.51 28.84
C LEU A 383 5.32 -6.62 28.00
N HIS A 384 6.42 -6.33 27.27
CA HIS A 384 7.17 -7.33 26.51
C HIS A 384 7.70 -8.45 27.41
N SER A 385 8.23 -8.11 28.61
CA SER A 385 8.70 -9.10 29.56
C SER A 385 7.58 -10.04 30.05
N GLN A 386 6.34 -9.54 30.08
CA GLN A 386 5.15 -10.34 30.39
C GLN A 386 4.58 -11.09 29.18
N GLY A 387 5.26 -11.05 28.03
CA GLY A 387 4.84 -11.69 26.79
C GLY A 387 3.71 -10.98 26.05
N ILE A 388 3.38 -9.75 26.43
CA ILE A 388 2.32 -8.94 25.83
C ILE A 388 2.92 -8.08 24.72
N ASN A 389 2.34 -8.15 23.51
CA ASN A 389 2.80 -7.33 22.40
C ASN A 389 2.36 -5.87 22.61
N ALA A 390 3.31 -5.03 22.89
CA ALA A 390 3.14 -3.59 23.07
C ALA A 390 3.97 -2.81 22.07
N ARG A 391 3.63 -1.56 21.84
CA ARG A 391 4.40 -0.66 20.97
C ARG A 391 4.44 0.75 21.56
N VAL A 392 5.53 1.44 21.29
CA VAL A 392 5.64 2.87 21.61
C VAL A 392 5.12 3.63 20.40
N VAL A 393 4.16 4.53 20.61
CA VAL A 393 3.59 5.38 19.56
C VAL A 393 3.98 6.82 19.85
N MET A 394 4.52 7.49 18.82
CA MET A 394 4.86 8.91 18.86
C MET A 394 3.94 9.68 17.92
N GLY A 395 3.41 10.83 18.40
CA GLY A 395 2.58 11.73 17.59
C GLY A 395 2.09 12.94 18.36
#